data_49405491b356f323088d68a5a8d8ae47
#
_entry.id   49405491b356f323088d68a5a8d8ae47
#
_cell.length_a   1.000
_cell.length_b   1.000
_cell.length_c   1.000
_cell.angle_alpha   90.00
_cell.angle_beta   90.00
_cell.angle_gamma   90.00
#
_symmetry.space_group_name_H-M   'P 1'
#
loop_
_entity.id
_entity.type
_entity.pdbx_description
1 polymer ?
#
loop_
_entity_poly.entity_id
_entity_poly.type
_entity_poly.pdbx_seq_one_letter_code
_entity_poly.pdbx_strand_id
1 'polypeptide(L)'
;GQVAALQSASRQRDPAALAEAVQGAKKCGVGGAELEAAEVQLRRLKQREALRKELVQRAAAAKEEGREDRLRKCLQEAEEEGLEQERQAMQQALDTLVASKAETQREHDVLLEQLAQAAASGDVAEIKAARNAAKAGGVPM
;
A
#
# COMPACT_ATOMS: atom_id res chain seq x y z
N GLY A 1 20.41 -28.47 21.63
CA GLY A 1 19.13 -28.87 22.21
C GLY A 1 17.94 -28.05 21.74
N GLN A 2 16.77 -28.43 22.18
CA GLN A 2 15.52 -27.76 21.74
C GLN A 2 15.43 -26.30 22.19
N VAL A 3 15.96 -25.97 23.36
CA VAL A 3 15.99 -24.60 23.86
C VAL A 3 16.83 -23.70 22.95
N ALA A 4 17.98 -24.20 22.49
CA ALA A 4 18.84 -23.46 21.57
C ALA A 4 18.12 -23.24 20.22
N ALA A 5 17.38 -24.23 19.72
CA ALA A 5 16.60 -24.12 18.50
C ALA A 5 15.48 -23.07 18.64
N LEU A 6 14.79 -23.03 19.77
CA LEU A 6 13.78 -22.01 20.07
C LEU A 6 14.38 -20.60 20.08
N GLN A 7 15.50 -20.42 20.74
CA GLN A 7 16.18 -19.13 20.82
C GLN A 7 16.67 -18.65 19.45
N SER A 8 17.24 -19.55 18.66
CA SER A 8 17.71 -19.25 17.31
C SER A 8 16.54 -18.85 16.39
N ALA A 9 15.45 -19.61 16.40
CA ALA A 9 14.27 -19.32 15.60
C ALA A 9 13.63 -17.98 15.99
N SER A 10 13.58 -17.70 17.31
CA SER A 10 13.06 -16.44 17.83
C SER A 10 13.89 -15.24 17.35
N ARG A 11 15.21 -15.38 17.27
CA ARG A 11 16.12 -14.33 16.76
C ARG A 11 15.94 -14.09 15.26
N GLN A 12 15.68 -15.12 14.50
CA GLN A 12 15.48 -15.03 13.05
C GLN A 12 14.17 -14.34 12.66
N ARG A 13 13.22 -14.25 13.58
CA ARG A 13 11.89 -13.65 13.34
C ARG A 13 11.15 -14.29 12.17
N ASP A 14 11.40 -15.57 11.93
CA ASP A 14 10.71 -16.36 10.92
C ASP A 14 9.60 -17.16 11.60
N PRO A 15 8.29 -16.84 11.31
CA PRO A 15 7.18 -17.55 11.94
C PRO A 15 7.18 -19.06 11.67
N ALA A 16 7.57 -19.49 10.47
CA ALA A 16 7.59 -20.90 10.11
C ALA A 16 8.68 -21.64 10.88
N ALA A 17 9.90 -21.11 10.95
CA ALA A 17 10.99 -21.69 11.70
C ALA A 17 10.66 -21.74 13.19
N LEU A 18 10.07 -20.69 13.73
CA LEU A 18 9.68 -20.62 15.13
C LEU A 18 8.56 -21.63 15.45
N ALA A 19 7.59 -21.79 14.56
CA ALA A 19 6.52 -22.76 14.70
C ALA A 19 7.07 -24.19 14.74
N GLU A 20 8.02 -24.52 13.86
CA GLU A 20 8.67 -25.84 13.86
C GLU A 20 9.45 -26.07 15.16
N ALA A 21 10.19 -25.07 15.62
CA ALA A 21 10.95 -25.16 16.87
C ALA A 21 10.04 -25.35 18.08
N VAL A 22 8.89 -24.66 18.13
CA VAL A 22 7.88 -24.80 19.18
C VAL A 22 7.31 -26.22 19.18
N GLN A 23 6.94 -26.76 18.02
CA GLN A 23 6.42 -28.12 17.90
C GLN A 23 7.46 -29.17 18.32
N GLY A 24 8.70 -29.00 17.89
CA GLY A 24 9.80 -29.88 18.29
C GLY A 24 10.01 -29.87 19.80
N ALA A 25 9.99 -28.70 20.42
CA ALA A 25 10.12 -28.56 21.86
C ALA A 25 8.99 -29.25 22.62
N LYS A 26 7.75 -29.11 22.16
CA LYS A 26 6.57 -29.78 22.75
C LYS A 26 6.70 -31.31 22.67
N LYS A 27 7.14 -31.83 21.52
CA LYS A 27 7.32 -33.27 21.31
C LYS A 27 8.41 -33.84 22.23
N CYS A 28 9.42 -33.06 22.53
CA CYS A 28 10.52 -33.47 23.43
C CYS A 28 10.21 -33.25 24.91
N GLY A 29 9.01 -32.76 25.23
CA GLY A 29 8.61 -32.50 26.61
C GLY A 29 9.27 -31.26 27.23
N VAL A 30 9.84 -30.38 26.42
CA VAL A 30 10.39 -29.11 26.89
C VAL A 30 9.22 -28.17 27.22
N GLY A 31 9.23 -27.62 28.42
CA GLY A 31 8.25 -26.66 28.87
C GLY A 31 8.90 -25.51 29.59
N GLY A 32 8.08 -24.64 30.20
CA GLY A 32 8.54 -23.55 31.02
C GLY A 32 8.62 -22.23 30.28
N ALA A 33 9.41 -21.31 30.84
CA ALA A 33 9.47 -19.91 30.40
C ALA A 33 9.93 -19.74 28.93
N GLU A 34 10.88 -20.56 28.49
CA GLU A 34 11.42 -20.50 27.12
C GLU A 34 10.36 -20.88 26.08
N LEU A 35 9.57 -21.92 26.36
CA LEU A 35 8.49 -22.33 25.45
C LEU A 35 7.39 -21.28 25.41
N GLU A 36 6.99 -20.77 26.58
CA GLU A 36 5.98 -19.71 26.68
C GLU A 36 6.41 -18.43 25.93
N ALA A 37 7.67 -18.02 26.11
CA ALA A 37 8.23 -16.87 25.41
C ALA A 37 8.23 -17.08 23.89
N ALA A 38 8.59 -18.28 23.43
CA ALA A 38 8.58 -18.62 22.01
C ALA A 38 7.15 -18.61 21.44
N GLU A 39 6.17 -19.12 22.17
CA GLU A 39 4.77 -19.09 21.75
C GLU A 39 4.20 -17.68 21.66
N VAL A 40 4.57 -16.80 22.61
CA VAL A 40 4.20 -15.38 22.56
C VAL A 40 4.82 -14.70 21.34
N GLN A 41 6.10 -14.94 21.09
CA GLN A 41 6.80 -14.40 19.94
C GLN A 41 6.16 -14.87 18.62
N LEU A 42 5.82 -16.15 18.53
CA LEU A 42 5.18 -16.73 17.37
C LEU A 42 3.83 -16.05 17.08
N ARG A 43 3.02 -15.82 18.11
CA ARG A 43 1.74 -15.11 17.95
C ARG A 43 1.94 -13.68 17.45
N ARG A 44 2.92 -12.97 17.99
CA ARG A 44 3.25 -11.60 17.56
C ARG A 44 3.68 -11.56 16.10
N LEU A 45 4.54 -12.50 15.68
CA LEU A 45 4.99 -12.58 14.30
C LEU A 45 3.85 -12.91 13.34
N LYS A 46 2.94 -13.81 13.72
CA LYS A 46 1.76 -14.13 12.92
C LYS A 46 0.82 -12.94 12.80
N GLN A 47 0.60 -12.22 13.88
CA GLN A 47 -0.25 -11.02 13.88
C GLN A 47 0.36 -9.93 12.99
N ARG A 48 1.67 -9.72 13.09
CA ARG A 48 2.39 -8.75 12.27
C ARG A 48 2.33 -9.13 10.78
N GLU A 49 2.50 -10.40 10.46
CA GLU A 49 2.41 -10.90 9.09
C GLU A 49 1.00 -10.72 8.51
N ALA A 50 -0.04 -11.00 9.30
CA ALA A 50 -1.43 -10.79 8.91
C ALA A 50 -1.70 -9.29 8.65
N LEU A 51 -1.21 -8.43 9.53
CA LEU A 51 -1.33 -6.97 9.36
C LEU A 51 -0.61 -6.49 8.10
N ARG A 52 0.61 -6.99 7.87
CA ARG A 52 1.39 -6.67 6.67
C ARG A 52 0.62 -7.03 5.40
N LYS A 53 0.07 -8.23 5.34
CA LYS A 53 -0.72 -8.70 4.19
C LYS A 53 -1.96 -7.85 3.98
N GLU A 54 -2.67 -7.53 5.06
CA GLU A 54 -3.85 -6.67 5.01
C GLU A 54 -3.52 -5.29 4.48
N LEU A 55 -2.44 -4.66 4.99
CA LEU A 55 -2.01 -3.35 4.54
C LEU A 55 -1.60 -3.34 3.07
N VAL A 56 -0.88 -4.37 2.61
CA VAL A 56 -0.49 -4.51 1.21
C VAL A 56 -1.73 -4.62 0.31
N GLN A 57 -2.73 -5.42 0.70
CA GLN A 57 -3.97 -5.56 -0.05
C GLN A 57 -4.76 -4.26 -0.09
N ARG A 58 -4.88 -3.56 1.04
CA ARG A 58 -5.57 -2.28 1.12
C ARG A 58 -4.88 -1.21 0.29
N ALA A 59 -3.55 -1.17 0.32
CA ALA A 59 -2.76 -0.24 -0.48
C ALA A 59 -2.92 -0.51 -1.98
N ALA A 60 -2.90 -1.76 -2.41
CA ALA A 60 -3.11 -2.15 -3.79
C ALA A 60 -4.51 -1.74 -4.28
N ALA A 61 -5.54 -1.97 -3.47
CA ALA A 61 -6.90 -1.56 -3.79
C ALA A 61 -7.02 -0.03 -3.87
N ALA A 62 -6.39 0.70 -2.94
CA ALA A 62 -6.40 2.17 -2.95
C ALA A 62 -5.71 2.73 -4.19
N LYS A 63 -4.59 2.13 -4.61
CA LYS A 63 -3.88 2.50 -5.84
C LYS A 63 -4.76 2.28 -7.07
N GLU A 64 -5.40 1.13 -7.16
CA GLU A 64 -6.26 0.75 -8.27
C GLU A 64 -7.49 1.66 -8.38
N GLU A 65 -8.08 2.02 -7.24
CA GLU A 65 -9.22 2.93 -7.17
C GLU A 65 -8.84 4.41 -7.30
N GLY A 66 -7.56 4.73 -7.29
CA GLY A 66 -7.07 6.11 -7.31
C GLY A 66 -7.36 6.87 -6.02
N ARG A 67 -7.45 6.19 -4.90
CA ARG A 67 -7.77 6.77 -3.59
C ARG A 67 -6.49 7.17 -2.84
N GLU A 68 -6.06 8.39 -3.09
CA GLU A 68 -4.87 8.98 -2.46
C GLU A 68 -4.96 8.98 -0.93
N ASP A 69 -6.12 9.37 -0.39
CA ASP A 69 -6.38 9.43 1.05
C ASP A 69 -6.20 8.07 1.74
N ARG A 70 -6.73 7.01 1.12
CA ARG A 70 -6.61 5.63 1.63
C ARG A 70 -5.17 5.12 1.56
N LEU A 71 -4.46 5.46 0.48
CA LEU A 71 -3.07 5.07 0.31
C LEU A 71 -2.17 5.77 1.34
N ARG A 72 -2.41 7.04 1.63
CA ARG A 72 -1.71 7.78 2.68
C ARG A 72 -1.94 7.16 4.06
N LYS A 73 -3.17 6.72 4.33
CA LYS A 73 -3.50 6.05 5.58
C LYS A 73 -2.75 4.73 5.74
N CYS A 74 -2.70 3.91 4.68
CA CYS A 74 -1.94 2.67 4.67
C CYS A 74 -0.45 2.93 4.89
N LEU A 75 0.08 3.97 4.27
CA LEU A 75 1.46 4.39 4.42
C LEU A 75 1.77 4.76 5.88
N GLN A 76 0.90 5.52 6.52
CA GLN A 76 1.03 5.91 7.92
C GLN A 76 1.02 4.69 8.84
N GLU A 77 0.08 3.75 8.62
CA GLU A 77 0.00 2.52 9.40
C GLU A 77 1.25 1.66 9.23
N ALA A 78 1.77 1.54 8.01
CA ALA A 78 3.02 0.81 7.75
C ALA A 78 4.21 1.47 8.46
N GLU A 79 4.27 2.78 8.49
CA GLU A 79 5.31 3.53 9.19
C GLU A 79 5.24 3.29 10.71
N GLU A 80 4.05 3.34 11.29
CA GLU A 80 3.82 3.08 12.71
C GLU A 80 4.22 1.67 13.12
N GLU A 81 3.98 0.68 12.23
CA GLU A 81 4.31 -0.72 12.47
C GLU A 81 5.75 -1.09 12.10
N GLY A 82 6.52 -0.15 11.57
CA GLY A 82 7.91 -0.38 11.17
C GLY A 82 8.08 -1.29 9.97
N LEU A 83 7.09 -1.33 9.08
CA LEU A 83 7.11 -2.13 7.85
C LEU A 83 7.80 -1.33 6.73
N GLU A 84 9.13 -1.24 6.80
CA GLU A 84 9.91 -0.33 5.95
C GLU A 84 9.81 -0.65 4.45
N GLN A 85 9.89 -1.92 4.06
CA GLN A 85 9.79 -2.31 2.65
C GLN A 85 8.42 -1.99 2.08
N GLU A 86 7.37 -2.31 2.82
CA GLU A 86 6.00 -2.02 2.46
C GLU A 86 5.74 -0.52 2.41
N ARG A 87 6.30 0.23 3.38
CA ARG A 87 6.22 1.69 3.41
C ARG A 87 6.83 2.30 2.14
N GLN A 88 8.01 1.85 1.74
CA GLN A 88 8.68 2.33 0.52
C GLN A 88 7.86 2.05 -0.72
N ALA A 89 7.30 0.84 -0.84
CA ALA A 89 6.45 0.48 -1.98
C ALA A 89 5.18 1.33 -2.03
N MET A 90 4.56 1.59 -0.88
CA MET A 90 3.37 2.44 -0.77
C MET A 90 3.69 3.89 -1.09
N GLN A 91 4.86 4.38 -0.68
CA GLN A 91 5.31 5.74 -1.00
C GLN A 91 5.52 5.92 -2.50
N GLN A 92 6.13 4.94 -3.17
CA GLN A 92 6.29 4.96 -4.62
C GLN A 92 4.93 4.95 -5.34
N ALA A 93 4.01 4.12 -4.87
CA ALA A 93 2.66 4.05 -5.42
C ALA A 93 1.92 5.38 -5.25
N LEU A 94 2.07 6.02 -4.09
CA LEU A 94 1.48 7.33 -3.81
C LEU A 94 2.08 8.41 -4.71
N ASP A 95 3.39 8.45 -4.85
CA ASP A 95 4.08 9.41 -5.70
C ASP A 95 3.64 9.28 -7.17
N THR A 96 3.53 8.05 -7.66
CA THR A 96 3.04 7.76 -9.01
C THR A 96 1.60 8.23 -9.19
N LEU A 97 0.74 7.96 -8.20
CA LEU A 97 -0.67 8.37 -8.25
C LEU A 97 -0.81 9.89 -8.25
N VAL A 98 -0.07 10.59 -7.40
CA VAL A 98 -0.07 12.06 -7.32
C VAL A 98 0.40 12.66 -8.64
N ALA A 99 1.49 12.13 -9.21
CA ALA A 99 2.03 12.59 -10.49
C ALA A 99 1.02 12.37 -11.63
N SER A 100 0.36 11.21 -11.67
CA SER A 100 -0.65 10.89 -12.67
C SER A 100 -1.86 11.82 -12.58
N LYS A 101 -2.34 12.11 -11.37
CA LYS A 101 -3.45 13.05 -11.16
C LYS A 101 -3.08 14.47 -11.56
N ALA A 102 -1.87 14.90 -11.24
CA ALA A 102 -1.37 16.22 -11.61
C ALA A 102 -1.26 16.37 -13.13
N GLU A 103 -0.79 15.33 -13.83
CA GLU A 103 -0.73 15.32 -15.27
C GLU A 103 -2.13 15.38 -15.91
N THR A 104 -3.06 14.57 -15.43
CA THR A 104 -4.45 14.61 -15.88
C THR A 104 -5.07 15.99 -15.67
N GLN A 105 -4.82 16.61 -14.52
CA GLN A 105 -5.31 17.95 -14.23
C GLN A 105 -4.74 18.99 -15.20
N ARG A 106 -3.45 18.92 -15.51
CA ARG A 106 -2.82 19.81 -16.48
C ARG A 106 -3.41 19.65 -17.87
N GLU A 107 -3.66 18.42 -18.30
CA GLU A 107 -4.31 18.14 -19.58
C GLU A 107 -5.73 18.73 -19.63
N HIS A 108 -6.49 18.56 -18.55
CA HIS A 108 -7.82 19.16 -18.42
C HIS A 108 -7.76 20.70 -18.48
N ASP A 109 -6.80 21.30 -17.80
CA ASP A 109 -6.61 22.75 -17.77
C ASP A 109 -6.32 23.30 -19.16
N VAL A 110 -5.48 22.61 -19.94
CA VAL A 110 -5.17 22.97 -21.33
C VAL A 110 -6.43 22.93 -22.19
N LEU A 111 -7.24 21.85 -22.07
CA LEU A 111 -8.48 21.70 -22.83
C LEU A 111 -9.51 22.76 -22.45
N LEU A 112 -9.62 23.09 -21.17
CA LEU A 112 -10.51 24.15 -20.70
C LEU A 112 -10.07 25.53 -21.21
N GLU A 113 -8.77 25.79 -21.25
CA GLU A 113 -8.21 27.03 -21.81
C GLU A 113 -8.53 27.15 -23.31
N GLN A 114 -8.35 26.06 -24.05
CA GLN A 114 -8.70 26.02 -25.47
C GLN A 114 -10.20 26.31 -25.70
N LEU A 115 -11.06 25.75 -24.85
CA LEU A 115 -12.50 26.03 -24.90
C LEU A 115 -12.81 27.49 -24.62
N ALA A 116 -12.14 28.09 -23.62
CA ALA A 116 -12.31 29.50 -23.29
C ALA A 116 -11.85 30.42 -24.44
N GLN A 117 -10.73 30.10 -25.09
CA GLN A 117 -10.24 30.82 -26.25
C GLN A 117 -11.20 30.72 -27.44
N ALA A 118 -11.73 29.53 -27.70
CA ALA A 118 -12.70 29.31 -28.75
C ALA A 118 -14.00 30.12 -28.50
N ALA A 119 -14.47 30.13 -27.25
CA ALA A 119 -15.65 30.93 -26.87
C ALA A 119 -15.39 32.42 -27.05
N ALA A 120 -14.20 32.91 -26.77
CA ALA A 120 -13.82 34.31 -26.97
C ALA A 120 -13.75 34.70 -28.46
N SER A 121 -13.38 33.75 -29.33
CA SER A 121 -13.31 34.00 -30.78
C SER A 121 -14.69 34.17 -31.42
N GLY A 122 -15.71 33.58 -30.78
CA GLY A 122 -17.09 33.62 -31.30
C GLY A 122 -17.38 32.72 -32.50
N ASP A 123 -16.41 31.90 -32.91
CA ASP A 123 -16.58 30.97 -34.03
C ASP A 123 -17.24 29.68 -33.52
N VAL A 124 -18.44 29.40 -34.01
CA VAL A 124 -19.24 28.22 -33.61
C VAL A 124 -18.52 26.92 -33.91
N ALA A 125 -17.81 26.83 -35.05
CA ALA A 125 -17.08 25.60 -35.40
C ALA A 125 -15.92 25.36 -34.43
N GLU A 126 -15.18 26.41 -34.06
CA GLU A 126 -14.09 26.31 -33.07
C GLU A 126 -14.62 25.93 -31.68
N ILE A 127 -15.76 26.50 -31.26
CA ILE A 127 -16.39 26.19 -29.97
C ILE A 127 -16.82 24.71 -29.94
N LYS A 128 -17.40 24.21 -30.98
CA LYS A 128 -17.81 22.80 -31.08
C LYS A 128 -16.61 21.85 -31.06
N ALA A 129 -15.55 22.20 -31.80
CA ALA A 129 -14.33 21.40 -31.85
C ALA A 129 -13.67 21.34 -30.48
N ALA A 130 -13.53 22.49 -29.80
CA ALA A 130 -12.92 22.57 -28.46
C ALA A 130 -13.76 21.82 -27.43
N ARG A 131 -15.07 21.92 -27.51
CA ARG A 131 -16.00 21.19 -26.62
C ARG A 131 -15.87 19.67 -26.81
N ASN A 132 -15.78 19.20 -28.05
CA ASN A 132 -15.62 17.79 -28.34
C ASN A 132 -14.27 17.27 -27.84
N ALA A 133 -13.20 18.06 -28.02
CA ALA A 133 -11.86 17.73 -27.51
C ALA A 133 -11.86 17.64 -25.98
N ALA A 134 -12.51 18.56 -25.29
CA ALA A 134 -12.61 18.55 -23.83
C ALA A 134 -13.38 17.30 -23.34
N LYS A 135 -14.49 16.96 -23.99
CA LYS A 135 -15.24 15.74 -23.67
C LYS A 135 -14.42 14.48 -23.90
N ALA A 136 -13.73 14.38 -25.02
CA ALA A 136 -12.87 13.24 -25.35
C ALA A 136 -11.71 13.09 -24.36
N GLY A 137 -11.19 14.20 -23.82
CA GLY A 137 -10.13 14.22 -22.80
C GLY A 137 -10.64 13.95 -21.39
N GLY A 138 -11.93 13.67 -21.20
CA GLY A 138 -12.48 13.32 -19.88
C GLY A 138 -12.74 14.52 -18.96
N VAL A 139 -12.76 15.74 -19.50
CA VAL A 139 -13.09 16.93 -18.70
C VAL A 139 -14.55 16.86 -18.28
N PRO A 140 -14.89 17.01 -16.99
CA PRO A 140 -16.29 17.06 -16.53
C PRO A 140 -17.00 18.28 -17.11
N MET A 141 -18.15 18.05 -17.72
CA MET A 141 -18.92 19.11 -18.39
C MET A 141 -20.27 19.31 -17.75
#